data_f608e4e27fa6f48d78539581e643bc5b
#
_entry.id   f608e4e27fa6f48d78539581e643bc5b
#
_cell.length_a   1.000
_cell.length_b   1.000
_cell.length_c   1.000
_cell.angle_alpha   90.00
_cell.angle_beta   90.00
_cell.angle_gamma   90.00
#
_symmetry.space_group_name_H-M   'P 1'
#
loop_
_entity.id
_entity.type
_entity.pdbx_description
1 polymer ?
#
loop_
_entity_poly.entity_id
_entity_poly.type
_entity_poly.pdbx_seq_one_letter_code
_entity_poly.pdbx_strand_id
1 'polypeptide(L)'
;MNSKQPKLMDLSRMRDIITPHLAQISKNVFFNNELAVVHGDHSVFRLLMRHKPPFSINDHRFGIILSGEAHINFNLQERHITAGTLVYLGPGSIISPIKLSDDLQIFGLGLFSGFHMPFAYGQMPSAFNGQVRDFQLPVDDGDINIAQHIIDTIWQIVHHDKDYNRDCVTALAAALMHHYDQLFHKHKDILTSSRSREQTIFDRFIQLANQHCTEHHHIDYYAERLCLTERYLGTVVRQASGITAKEWIDRAIVMRIKVELRHTDKPVAQISDEMGFPNPSFFSKYFKRLTGMTPAAFKNSE
;
A
#
# COMPACT_ATOMS: atom_id res chain seq x y z
N MET A 1 14.50 23.40 8.93
CA MET A 1 14.06 22.80 7.65
C MET A 1 12.65 22.27 7.87
N ASN A 2 11.64 22.87 7.23
CA ASN A 2 10.25 22.40 7.30
C ASN A 2 10.16 21.06 6.57
N SER A 3 10.16 19.94 7.30
CA SER A 3 9.85 18.64 6.72
C SER A 3 8.37 18.65 6.33
N LYS A 4 8.08 18.84 5.05
CA LYS A 4 6.71 18.69 4.54
C LYS A 4 6.26 17.25 4.81
N GLN A 5 5.13 17.09 5.51
CA GLN A 5 4.54 15.78 5.75
C GLN A 5 4.32 15.05 4.42
N PRO A 6 4.56 13.72 4.35
CA PRO A 6 4.27 12.94 3.16
C PRO A 6 2.81 13.07 2.77
N LYS A 7 2.56 13.37 1.50
CA LYS A 7 1.20 13.47 0.97
C LYS A 7 0.67 12.06 0.71
N LEU A 8 -0.53 11.77 1.17
CA LEU A 8 -1.18 10.49 0.85
C LEU A 8 -1.39 10.38 -0.67
N MET A 9 -0.90 9.29 -1.25
CA MET A 9 -1.08 8.94 -2.66
C MET A 9 -2.17 7.85 -2.76
N ASP A 10 -3.38 8.23 -2.35
CA ASP A 10 -4.57 7.39 -2.52
C ASP A 10 -5.09 7.45 -3.97
N LEU A 11 -6.11 6.64 -4.25
CA LEU A 11 -6.76 6.56 -5.55
C LEU A 11 -7.24 7.93 -6.05
N SER A 12 -7.85 8.75 -5.18
CA SER A 12 -8.37 10.07 -5.57
C SER A 12 -7.24 10.96 -6.08
N ARG A 13 -6.15 11.03 -5.33
CA ARG A 13 -4.99 11.85 -5.71
C ARG A 13 -4.27 11.31 -6.93
N MET A 14 -4.16 9.98 -7.08
CA MET A 14 -3.61 9.39 -8.30
C MET A 14 -4.48 9.75 -9.50
N ARG A 15 -5.80 9.73 -9.35
CA ARG A 15 -6.73 10.16 -10.41
C ARG A 15 -6.49 11.61 -10.80
N ASP A 16 -6.42 12.52 -9.83
CA ASP A 16 -6.17 13.94 -10.10
C ASP A 16 -4.86 14.20 -10.85
N ILE A 17 -3.85 13.38 -10.59
CA ILE A 17 -2.53 13.47 -11.25
C ILE A 17 -2.55 12.80 -12.63
N ILE A 18 -3.13 11.62 -12.75
CA ILE A 18 -3.04 10.77 -13.96
C ILE A 18 -4.07 11.19 -15.01
N THR A 19 -5.31 11.48 -14.61
CA THR A 19 -6.42 11.76 -15.55
C THR A 19 -6.12 12.86 -16.56
N PRO A 20 -5.53 14.01 -16.19
CA PRO A 20 -5.20 15.07 -17.16
C PRO A 20 -4.17 14.64 -18.22
N HIS A 21 -3.39 13.59 -17.94
CA HIS A 21 -2.32 13.08 -18.79
C HIS A 21 -2.66 11.72 -19.43
N LEU A 22 -3.86 11.18 -19.18
CA LEU A 22 -4.23 9.83 -19.58
C LEU A 22 -4.08 9.63 -21.08
N ALA A 23 -4.47 10.59 -21.91
CA ALA A 23 -4.32 10.51 -23.35
C ALA A 23 -2.87 10.32 -23.84
N GLN A 24 -1.89 10.80 -23.06
CA GLN A 24 -0.47 10.70 -23.38
C GLN A 24 0.15 9.37 -22.93
N ILE A 25 -0.36 8.79 -21.83
CA ILE A 25 0.20 7.59 -21.18
C ILE A 25 -0.66 6.35 -21.36
N SER A 26 -1.89 6.46 -21.92
CA SER A 26 -2.86 5.36 -22.02
C SER A 26 -2.38 4.17 -22.88
N LYS A 27 -1.36 4.35 -23.68
CA LYS A 27 -0.77 3.23 -24.45
C LYS A 27 -0.07 2.21 -23.55
N ASN A 28 0.39 2.62 -22.37
CA ASN A 28 1.22 1.82 -21.48
C ASN A 28 0.68 1.83 -20.03
N VAL A 29 -0.46 2.48 -19.79
CA VAL A 29 -1.04 2.58 -18.45
C VAL A 29 -2.55 2.40 -18.52
N PHE A 30 -3.04 1.40 -17.81
CA PHE A 30 -4.46 1.25 -17.50
C PHE A 30 -4.73 1.73 -16.07
N PHE A 31 -5.84 2.40 -15.86
CA PHE A 31 -6.18 2.94 -14.55
C PHE A 31 -7.69 3.07 -14.39
N ASN A 32 -8.24 2.47 -13.33
CA ASN A 32 -9.62 2.63 -12.91
C ASN A 32 -9.76 2.74 -11.39
N ASN A 33 -10.95 2.54 -10.83
CA ASN A 33 -11.23 2.65 -9.40
C ASN A 33 -10.69 1.47 -8.56
N GLU A 34 -10.32 0.37 -9.19
CA GLU A 34 -9.97 -0.89 -8.54
C GLU A 34 -8.48 -1.21 -8.71
N LEU A 35 -7.93 -0.95 -9.89
CA LEU A 35 -6.55 -1.30 -10.19
C LEU A 35 -5.89 -0.34 -11.17
N ALA A 36 -4.56 -0.39 -11.17
CA ALA A 36 -3.72 0.21 -12.21
C ALA A 36 -2.76 -0.83 -12.76
N VAL A 37 -2.53 -0.81 -14.07
CA VAL A 37 -1.49 -1.63 -14.72
C VAL A 37 -0.54 -0.70 -15.45
N VAL A 38 0.76 -0.90 -15.23
CA VAL A 38 1.85 -0.22 -15.97
C VAL A 38 2.55 -1.27 -16.82
N HIS A 39 2.69 -1.01 -18.11
CA HIS A 39 3.20 -1.96 -19.08
C HIS A 39 4.41 -1.41 -19.83
N GLY A 40 5.60 -1.74 -19.34
CA GLY A 40 6.88 -1.39 -19.99
C GLY A 40 7.17 0.11 -20.03
N ASP A 41 6.64 0.91 -19.11
CA ASP A 41 6.79 2.36 -19.13
C ASP A 41 7.07 2.94 -17.74
N HIS A 42 7.72 4.08 -17.70
CA HIS A 42 8.01 4.83 -16.47
C HIS A 42 7.38 6.24 -16.45
N SER A 43 6.55 6.58 -17.44
CA SER A 43 5.93 7.92 -17.59
C SER A 43 5.12 8.32 -16.35
N VAL A 44 4.39 7.38 -15.73
CA VAL A 44 3.65 7.61 -14.48
C VAL A 44 4.61 8.02 -13.36
N PHE A 45 5.76 7.37 -13.24
CA PHE A 45 6.73 7.69 -12.19
C PHE A 45 7.38 9.05 -12.42
N ARG A 46 7.68 9.41 -13.67
CA ARG A 46 8.14 10.78 -14.03
C ARG A 46 7.08 11.83 -13.73
N LEU A 47 5.82 11.52 -13.99
CA LEU A 47 4.70 12.39 -13.64
C LEU A 47 4.61 12.59 -12.12
N LEU A 48 4.70 11.52 -11.34
CA LEU A 48 4.69 11.58 -9.88
C LEU A 48 5.85 12.41 -9.32
N MET A 49 7.05 12.32 -9.91
CA MET A 49 8.20 13.13 -9.50
C MET A 49 7.92 14.64 -9.60
N ARG A 50 7.15 15.09 -10.59
CA ARG A 50 6.75 16.51 -10.75
C ARG A 50 5.84 17.01 -9.63
N HIS A 51 5.12 16.11 -8.96
CA HIS A 51 4.15 16.44 -7.90
C HIS A 51 4.75 16.54 -6.49
N LYS A 52 6.08 16.70 -6.39
CA LYS A 52 6.82 16.97 -5.14
C LYS A 52 6.63 15.88 -4.08
N PRO A 53 7.30 14.73 -4.22
CA PRO A 53 7.36 13.71 -3.19
C PRO A 53 7.88 14.28 -1.86
N PRO A 54 7.74 13.59 -0.71
CA PRO A 54 7.39 12.17 -0.60
C PRO A 54 5.88 11.89 -0.65
N PHE A 55 5.53 10.64 -1.02
CA PHE A 55 4.16 10.14 -1.06
C PHE A 55 3.98 8.95 -0.13
N SER A 56 2.86 8.89 0.58
CA SER A 56 2.45 7.72 1.35
C SER A 56 1.51 6.86 0.51
N ILE A 57 1.80 5.56 0.43
CA ILE A 57 1.02 4.56 -0.30
C ILE A 57 -0.01 3.96 0.67
N ASN A 58 -1.24 3.74 0.23
CA ASN A 58 -2.30 3.13 1.03
C ASN A 58 -2.97 1.93 0.33
N ASP A 59 -2.26 1.36 -0.61
CA ASP A 59 -2.69 0.25 -1.46
C ASP A 59 -1.53 -0.73 -1.67
N HIS A 60 -1.78 -1.83 -2.38
CA HIS A 60 -0.75 -2.82 -2.72
C HIS A 60 -0.21 -2.56 -4.12
N ARG A 61 1.10 -2.45 -4.26
CA ARG A 61 1.77 -2.23 -5.55
C ARG A 61 2.88 -3.24 -5.76
N PHE A 62 2.84 -3.87 -6.90
CA PHE A 62 3.80 -4.85 -7.39
C PHE A 62 4.50 -4.26 -8.60
N GLY A 63 5.81 -4.34 -8.66
CA GLY A 63 6.60 -3.81 -9.74
C GLY A 63 7.73 -4.74 -10.15
N ILE A 64 8.05 -4.73 -11.43
CA ILE A 64 9.17 -5.46 -12.03
C ILE A 64 9.99 -4.44 -12.78
N ILE A 65 11.30 -4.40 -12.53
CA ILE A 65 12.24 -3.59 -13.32
C ILE A 65 12.89 -4.49 -14.35
N LEU A 66 12.59 -4.28 -15.63
CA LEU A 66 13.14 -5.08 -16.74
C LEU A 66 14.41 -4.48 -17.34
N SER A 67 14.50 -3.16 -17.40
CA SER A 67 15.72 -2.46 -17.84
C SER A 67 15.86 -1.13 -17.11
N GLY A 68 17.06 -0.57 -17.18
CA GLY A 68 17.37 0.69 -16.52
C GLY A 68 17.53 0.57 -15.01
N GLU A 69 17.50 1.72 -14.35
CA GLU A 69 17.69 1.83 -12.91
C GLU A 69 16.86 2.95 -12.30
N ALA A 70 16.55 2.82 -11.02
CA ALA A 70 15.84 3.82 -10.23
C ALA A 70 16.51 4.04 -8.87
N HIS A 71 16.75 5.31 -8.51
CA HIS A 71 17.12 5.71 -7.17
C HIS A 71 15.88 6.24 -6.47
N ILE A 72 15.45 5.58 -5.43
CA ILE A 72 14.18 5.88 -4.73
C ILE A 72 14.40 5.74 -3.22
N ASN A 73 13.91 6.70 -2.45
CA ASN A 73 13.75 6.53 -1.02
C ASN A 73 12.48 5.72 -0.73
N PHE A 74 12.62 4.56 -0.10
CA PHE A 74 11.54 3.82 0.53
C PHE A 74 11.65 3.96 2.04
N ASN A 75 10.61 4.48 2.69
CA ASN A 75 10.56 4.61 4.13
C ASN A 75 11.83 5.26 4.72
N LEU A 76 12.33 6.33 4.07
CA LEU A 76 13.55 7.08 4.40
C LEU A 76 14.88 6.34 4.15
N GLN A 77 14.85 5.16 3.57
CA GLN A 77 16.05 4.46 3.11
C GLN A 77 16.22 4.65 1.62
N GLU A 78 17.35 5.21 1.23
CA GLU A 78 17.72 5.29 -0.18
C GLU A 78 18.03 3.90 -0.71
N ARG A 79 17.39 3.55 -1.83
CA ARG A 79 17.59 2.27 -2.51
C ARG A 79 17.88 2.51 -3.98
N HIS A 80 18.85 1.77 -4.46
CA HIS A 80 19.15 1.64 -5.86
C HIS A 80 18.54 0.35 -6.37
N ILE A 81 17.64 0.46 -7.34
CA ILE A 81 16.89 -0.65 -7.91
C ILE A 81 17.31 -0.77 -9.38
N THR A 82 17.74 -1.95 -9.77
CA THR A 82 18.23 -2.25 -11.11
C THR A 82 17.34 -3.27 -11.81
N ALA A 83 17.57 -3.48 -13.11
CA ALA A 83 16.94 -4.56 -13.86
C ALA A 83 17.07 -5.92 -13.12
N GLY A 84 16.09 -6.80 -13.31
CA GLY A 84 16.04 -8.08 -12.61
C GLY A 84 15.50 -8.00 -11.17
N THR A 85 14.84 -6.90 -10.80
CA THR A 85 14.34 -6.70 -9.44
C THR A 85 12.81 -6.69 -9.39
N LEU A 86 12.24 -7.49 -8.49
CA LEU A 86 10.85 -7.39 -8.06
C LEU A 86 10.74 -6.39 -6.90
N VAL A 87 9.72 -5.54 -6.95
CA VAL A 87 9.44 -4.54 -5.93
C VAL A 87 8.01 -4.70 -5.42
N TYR A 88 7.84 -4.68 -4.11
CA TYR A 88 6.54 -4.59 -3.47
C TYR A 88 6.47 -3.35 -2.59
N LEU A 89 5.33 -2.64 -2.67
CA LEU A 89 4.97 -1.53 -1.80
C LEU A 89 3.56 -1.79 -1.27
N GLY A 90 3.43 -1.92 0.03
CA GLY A 90 2.14 -2.11 0.71
C GLY A 90 1.66 -0.86 1.44
N PRO A 91 0.46 -0.94 2.04
CA PRO A 91 -0.12 0.15 2.81
C PRO A 91 0.83 0.64 3.91
N GLY A 92 1.00 1.95 3.96
CA GLY A 92 1.90 2.61 4.90
C GLY A 92 3.32 2.85 4.36
N SER A 93 3.66 2.36 3.18
CA SER A 93 4.95 2.69 2.54
C SER A 93 5.02 4.16 2.18
N ILE A 94 6.21 4.74 2.35
CA ILE A 94 6.51 6.11 1.91
C ILE A 94 7.55 6.03 0.81
N ILE A 95 7.24 6.64 -0.32
CA ILE A 95 8.14 6.68 -1.48
C ILE A 95 8.52 8.11 -1.84
N SER A 96 9.77 8.30 -2.20
CA SER A 96 10.29 9.54 -2.76
C SER A 96 11.27 9.22 -3.87
N PRO A 97 10.83 9.19 -5.15
CA PRO A 97 11.72 9.01 -6.28
C PRO A 97 12.75 10.13 -6.32
N ILE A 98 14.03 9.78 -6.54
CA ILE A 98 15.17 10.71 -6.62
C ILE A 98 15.59 10.86 -8.08
N LYS A 99 15.87 9.72 -8.74
CA LYS A 99 16.34 9.68 -10.12
C LYS A 99 15.84 8.42 -10.80
N LEU A 100 15.48 8.53 -12.06
CA LEU A 100 15.11 7.42 -12.94
C LEU A 100 15.95 7.50 -14.20
N SER A 101 16.49 6.39 -14.68
CA SER A 101 17.18 6.33 -15.97
C SER A 101 16.18 6.50 -17.13
N ASP A 102 16.67 6.88 -18.29
CA ASP A 102 15.81 7.13 -19.46
C ASP A 102 15.31 5.83 -20.11
N ASP A 103 16.07 4.75 -19.94
CA ASP A 103 15.79 3.40 -20.44
C ASP A 103 15.03 2.53 -19.43
N LEU A 104 14.53 3.13 -18.33
CA LEU A 104 13.80 2.42 -17.30
C LEU A 104 12.50 1.83 -17.85
N GLN A 105 12.34 0.50 -17.76
CA GLN A 105 11.11 -0.22 -18.08
C GLN A 105 10.55 -0.89 -16.84
N ILE A 106 9.33 -0.53 -16.50
CA ILE A 106 8.61 -1.05 -15.34
C ILE A 106 7.33 -1.73 -15.80
N PHE A 107 7.13 -2.97 -15.34
CA PHE A 107 5.82 -3.61 -15.35
C PHE A 107 5.25 -3.54 -13.94
N GLY A 108 4.00 -3.16 -13.80
CA GLY A 108 3.45 -2.94 -12.46
C GLY A 108 1.96 -3.20 -12.38
N LEU A 109 1.55 -3.67 -11.20
CA LEU A 109 0.15 -3.84 -10.82
C LEU A 109 -0.08 -3.10 -9.50
N GLY A 110 -1.02 -2.16 -9.49
CA GLY A 110 -1.54 -1.53 -8.28
C GLY A 110 -2.95 -2.03 -7.99
N LEU A 111 -3.20 -2.48 -6.76
CA LEU A 111 -4.51 -2.94 -6.30
C LEU A 111 -5.03 -1.95 -5.25
N PHE A 112 -6.07 -1.20 -5.61
CA PHE A 112 -6.64 -0.16 -4.75
C PHE A 112 -7.65 -0.72 -3.76
N SER A 113 -8.08 0.10 -2.82
CA SER A 113 -9.03 -0.29 -1.76
C SER A 113 -10.40 -0.77 -2.27
N GLY A 114 -10.75 -0.49 -3.53
CA GLY A 114 -11.95 -1.01 -4.19
C GLY A 114 -11.77 -2.38 -4.83
N PHE A 115 -10.53 -2.87 -4.95
CA PHE A 115 -10.25 -4.17 -5.53
C PHE A 115 -10.66 -5.29 -4.56
N HIS A 116 -11.45 -6.23 -5.06
CA HIS A 116 -11.85 -7.40 -4.27
C HIS A 116 -10.70 -8.39 -4.18
N MET A 117 -10.05 -8.45 -3.02
CA MET A 117 -8.98 -9.42 -2.79
C MET A 117 -9.55 -10.84 -2.73
N PRO A 118 -8.94 -11.82 -3.43
CA PRO A 118 -9.46 -13.20 -3.53
C PRO A 118 -9.26 -14.02 -2.26
N PHE A 119 -8.75 -13.41 -1.21
CA PHE A 119 -8.41 -14.09 0.05
C PHE A 119 -9.52 -13.89 1.06
N ALA A 120 -10.17 -14.99 1.47
CA ALA A 120 -11.11 -14.99 2.58
C ALA A 120 -10.40 -14.63 3.89
N TYR A 121 -11.12 -14.08 4.84
CA TYR A 121 -10.72 -13.65 6.18
C TYR A 121 -9.37 -14.21 6.66
N GLY A 122 -8.30 -13.40 6.65
CA GLY A 122 -7.01 -13.72 7.25
C GLY A 122 -6.10 -14.68 6.47
N GLN A 123 -6.47 -15.08 5.27
CA GLN A 123 -5.65 -15.96 4.42
C GLN A 123 -4.74 -15.23 3.44
N MET A 124 -4.66 -13.90 3.53
CA MET A 124 -3.72 -13.14 2.72
C MET A 124 -2.29 -13.68 2.94
N PRO A 125 -1.50 -13.90 1.86
CA PRO A 125 -0.14 -14.37 1.98
C PRO A 125 0.68 -13.51 2.96
N SER A 126 1.57 -14.12 3.70
CA SER A 126 2.19 -13.50 4.88
C SER A 126 3.03 -12.26 4.56
N ALA A 127 3.59 -12.15 3.37
CA ALA A 127 4.29 -10.97 2.91
C ALA A 127 3.39 -9.73 2.77
N PHE A 128 2.05 -9.89 2.71
CA PHE A 128 1.10 -8.81 2.45
C PHE A 128 0.09 -8.56 3.58
N ASN A 129 0.20 -9.28 4.68
CA ASN A 129 -0.71 -9.19 5.82
C ASN A 129 -0.48 -7.96 6.71
N GLY A 130 0.32 -6.98 6.25
CA GLY A 130 0.69 -5.76 6.96
C GLY A 130 1.93 -5.89 7.85
N GLN A 131 2.55 -7.07 7.94
CA GLN A 131 3.82 -7.26 8.66
C GLN A 131 5.01 -6.69 7.88
N VAL A 132 4.93 -6.77 6.55
CA VAL A 132 5.94 -6.25 5.63
C VAL A 132 5.31 -5.13 4.81
N ARG A 133 5.93 -3.96 4.82
CA ARG A 133 5.40 -2.81 4.07
C ARG A 133 5.99 -2.70 2.69
N ASP A 134 7.22 -3.07 2.55
CA ASP A 134 7.95 -3.01 1.28
C ASP A 134 9.09 -4.03 1.25
N PHE A 135 9.41 -4.48 0.07
CA PHE A 135 10.63 -5.21 -0.21
C PHE A 135 11.06 -5.05 -1.66
N GLN A 136 12.34 -5.26 -1.90
CA GLN A 136 12.93 -5.44 -3.22
C GLN A 136 13.74 -6.72 -3.23
N LEU A 137 13.58 -7.50 -4.28
CA LEU A 137 14.21 -8.80 -4.45
C LEU A 137 14.88 -8.87 -5.83
N PRO A 138 16.19 -8.90 -5.91
CA PRO A 138 16.86 -9.39 -7.10
C PRO A 138 16.51 -10.88 -7.28
N VAL A 139 16.01 -11.24 -8.44
CA VAL A 139 15.57 -12.61 -8.74
C VAL A 139 16.10 -13.03 -10.11
N ASP A 140 16.03 -14.32 -10.41
CA ASP A 140 16.45 -14.84 -11.70
C ASP A 140 15.44 -14.54 -12.83
N ASP A 141 15.87 -14.72 -14.08
CA ASP A 141 15.05 -14.43 -15.25
C ASP A 141 13.77 -15.27 -15.30
N GLY A 142 13.78 -16.48 -14.74
CA GLY A 142 12.60 -17.34 -14.68
C GLY A 142 11.51 -16.75 -13.81
N ASP A 143 11.88 -16.28 -12.62
CA ASP A 143 10.96 -15.64 -11.67
C ASP A 143 10.43 -14.30 -12.21
N ILE A 144 11.29 -13.51 -12.89
CA ILE A 144 10.89 -12.27 -13.60
C ILE A 144 9.85 -12.58 -14.68
N ASN A 145 10.12 -13.58 -15.52
CA ASN A 145 9.23 -13.94 -16.63
C ASN A 145 7.87 -14.39 -16.14
N ILE A 146 7.79 -15.17 -15.05
CA ILE A 146 6.51 -15.56 -14.46
C ILE A 146 5.70 -14.33 -14.05
N ALA A 147 6.30 -13.44 -13.28
CA ALA A 147 5.61 -12.23 -12.81
C ALA A 147 5.21 -11.31 -13.97
N GLN A 148 6.08 -11.14 -14.98
CA GLN A 148 5.80 -10.35 -16.17
C GLN A 148 4.62 -10.91 -16.96
N HIS A 149 4.61 -12.21 -17.27
CA HIS A 149 3.52 -12.83 -18.03
C HIS A 149 2.16 -12.72 -17.33
N ILE A 150 2.13 -12.76 -15.99
CA ILE A 150 0.90 -12.52 -15.24
C ILE A 150 0.41 -11.09 -15.45
N ILE A 151 1.31 -10.09 -15.32
CA ILE A 151 0.95 -8.68 -15.54
C ILE A 151 0.56 -8.42 -16.99
N ASP A 152 1.27 -9.01 -17.96
CA ASP A 152 0.94 -8.92 -19.39
C ASP A 152 -0.45 -9.49 -19.69
N THR A 153 -0.79 -10.61 -19.07
CA THR A 153 -2.12 -11.21 -19.23
C THR A 153 -3.22 -10.31 -18.65
N ILE A 154 -3.00 -9.74 -17.47
CA ILE A 154 -3.93 -8.76 -16.90
C ILE A 154 -4.07 -7.55 -17.84
N TRP A 155 -2.95 -7.03 -18.35
CA TRP A 155 -2.94 -5.93 -19.31
C TRP A 155 -3.78 -6.22 -20.54
N GLN A 156 -3.63 -7.39 -21.16
CA GLN A 156 -4.41 -7.82 -22.31
C GLN A 156 -5.90 -7.89 -22.00
N ILE A 157 -6.27 -8.48 -20.84
CA ILE A 157 -7.67 -8.62 -20.43
C ILE A 157 -8.34 -7.25 -20.28
N VAL A 158 -7.71 -6.30 -19.56
CA VAL A 158 -8.32 -4.99 -19.27
C VAL A 158 -8.37 -4.06 -20.50
N HIS A 159 -7.60 -4.37 -21.57
CA HIS A 159 -7.61 -3.61 -22.82
C HIS A 159 -8.47 -4.24 -23.90
N HIS A 160 -8.72 -5.55 -23.84
CA HIS A 160 -9.52 -6.26 -24.83
C HIS A 160 -11.01 -5.89 -24.71
N ASP A 161 -11.52 -5.75 -23.50
CA ASP A 161 -12.91 -5.41 -23.23
C ASP A 161 -13.03 -4.41 -22.09
N LYS A 162 -13.94 -3.42 -22.26
CA LYS A 162 -14.23 -2.44 -21.20
C LYS A 162 -14.90 -3.10 -19.98
N ASP A 163 -15.71 -4.13 -20.24
CA ASP A 163 -16.40 -4.94 -19.24
C ASP A 163 -15.62 -6.25 -18.96
N TYR A 164 -14.32 -6.15 -18.79
CA TYR A 164 -13.44 -7.30 -18.60
C TYR A 164 -13.87 -8.21 -17.46
N ASN A 165 -13.54 -9.49 -17.56
CA ASN A 165 -13.84 -10.48 -16.53
C ASN A 165 -13.01 -10.20 -15.25
N ARG A 166 -13.69 -9.65 -14.24
CA ARG A 166 -13.07 -9.29 -12.95
C ARG A 166 -12.55 -10.49 -12.19
N ASP A 167 -13.24 -11.63 -12.23
CA ASP A 167 -12.82 -12.84 -11.52
C ASP A 167 -11.52 -13.39 -12.10
N CYS A 168 -11.35 -13.29 -13.43
CA CYS A 168 -10.10 -13.67 -14.08
C CYS A 168 -8.94 -12.78 -13.63
N VAL A 169 -9.13 -11.46 -13.62
CA VAL A 169 -8.12 -10.51 -13.13
C VAL A 169 -7.80 -10.74 -11.66
N THR A 170 -8.80 -11.02 -10.84
CA THR A 170 -8.65 -11.33 -9.42
C THR A 170 -7.83 -12.61 -9.20
N ALA A 171 -8.09 -13.67 -9.98
CA ALA A 171 -7.31 -14.92 -9.91
C ALA A 171 -5.84 -14.70 -10.32
N LEU A 172 -5.59 -13.91 -11.37
CA LEU A 172 -4.24 -13.57 -11.81
C LEU A 172 -3.49 -12.70 -10.78
N ALA A 173 -4.17 -11.73 -10.17
CA ALA A 173 -3.61 -10.95 -9.09
C ALA A 173 -3.24 -11.83 -7.88
N ALA A 174 -4.07 -12.80 -7.53
CA ALA A 174 -3.76 -13.79 -6.50
C ALA A 174 -2.53 -14.63 -6.85
N ALA A 175 -2.43 -15.10 -8.10
CA ALA A 175 -1.27 -15.86 -8.58
C ALA A 175 0.02 -15.04 -8.46
N LEU A 176 -0.01 -13.75 -8.86
CA LEU A 176 1.11 -12.83 -8.70
C LEU A 176 1.51 -12.67 -7.23
N MET A 177 0.53 -12.47 -6.35
CA MET A 177 0.78 -12.32 -4.91
C MET A 177 1.40 -13.59 -4.32
N HIS A 178 0.91 -14.79 -4.66
CA HIS A 178 1.53 -16.04 -4.20
C HIS A 178 2.95 -16.21 -4.70
N HIS A 179 3.24 -15.83 -5.95
CA HIS A 179 4.60 -15.88 -6.49
C HIS A 179 5.55 -14.94 -5.73
N TYR A 180 5.12 -13.68 -5.49
CA TYR A 180 5.91 -12.72 -4.68
C TYR A 180 6.10 -13.21 -3.22
N ASP A 181 5.09 -13.80 -2.59
CA ASP A 181 5.18 -14.35 -1.23
C ASP A 181 6.18 -15.52 -1.15
N GLN A 182 6.16 -16.42 -2.13
CA GLN A 182 7.13 -17.51 -2.22
C GLN A 182 8.56 -16.97 -2.33
N LEU A 183 8.80 -15.99 -3.20
CA LEU A 183 10.11 -15.37 -3.38
C LEU A 183 10.56 -14.60 -2.15
N PHE A 184 9.63 -13.89 -1.50
CA PHE A 184 9.91 -13.24 -0.22
C PHE A 184 10.43 -14.22 0.82
N HIS A 185 9.80 -15.39 0.97
CA HIS A 185 10.25 -16.42 1.90
C HIS A 185 11.58 -17.05 1.51
N LYS A 186 11.79 -17.31 0.21
CA LYS A 186 13.05 -17.84 -0.33
C LYS A 186 14.25 -16.91 -0.04
N HIS A 187 14.02 -15.58 0.00
CA HIS A 187 15.07 -14.57 0.19
C HIS A 187 15.00 -13.86 1.56
N LYS A 188 14.30 -14.41 2.52
CA LYS A 188 14.06 -13.78 3.82
C LYS A 188 15.33 -13.36 4.55
N ASP A 189 16.38 -14.16 4.49
CA ASP A 189 17.66 -13.88 5.15
C ASP A 189 18.36 -12.64 4.58
N ILE A 190 18.26 -12.43 3.26
CA ILE A 190 18.81 -11.25 2.58
C ILE A 190 18.05 -10.00 3.02
N LEU A 191 16.73 -10.09 3.17
CA LEU A 191 15.86 -8.97 3.52
C LEU A 191 16.00 -8.52 4.98
N THR A 192 16.36 -9.43 5.88
CA THR A 192 16.48 -9.13 7.32
C THR A 192 17.84 -8.56 7.69
N SER A 193 18.89 -8.82 6.93
CA SER A 193 20.26 -8.40 7.23
C SER A 193 20.51 -6.88 7.08
N SER A 194 19.65 -6.15 6.41
CA SER A 194 19.83 -4.71 6.10
C SER A 194 18.98 -3.74 6.92
N ARG A 195 18.14 -4.22 7.88
CA ARG A 195 17.21 -3.38 8.63
C ARG A 195 17.85 -2.77 9.88
N SER A 196 17.69 -1.45 10.06
CA SER A 196 18.09 -0.79 11.29
C SER A 196 17.19 -1.21 12.47
N ARG A 197 17.65 -0.98 13.70
CA ARG A 197 16.84 -1.22 14.90
C ARG A 197 15.55 -0.42 14.90
N GLU A 198 15.62 0.85 14.48
CA GLU A 198 14.47 1.75 14.37
C GLU A 198 13.47 1.25 13.34
N GLN A 199 13.96 0.75 12.21
CA GLN A 199 13.11 0.14 11.18
C GLN A 199 12.37 -1.10 11.73
N THR A 200 13.08 -1.95 12.46
CA THR A 200 12.47 -3.13 13.10
C THR A 200 11.40 -2.75 14.13
N ILE A 201 11.65 -1.72 14.95
CA ILE A 201 10.66 -1.19 15.91
C ILE A 201 9.42 -0.67 15.16
N PHE A 202 9.63 0.10 14.10
CA PHE A 202 8.54 0.66 13.31
C PHE A 202 7.70 -0.43 12.65
N ASP A 203 8.32 -1.43 12.06
CA ASP A 203 7.62 -2.57 11.43
C ASP A 203 6.76 -3.33 12.45
N ARG A 204 7.30 -3.59 13.64
CA ARG A 204 6.56 -4.21 14.75
C ARG A 204 5.40 -3.34 15.23
N PHE A 205 5.60 -2.02 15.33
CA PHE A 205 4.54 -1.08 15.68
C PHE A 205 3.39 -1.15 14.67
N ILE A 206 3.68 -1.14 13.36
CA ILE A 206 2.65 -1.24 12.31
C ILE A 206 1.90 -2.57 12.39
N GLN A 207 2.62 -3.65 12.63
CA GLN A 207 2.00 -4.97 12.84
C GLN A 207 1.01 -4.94 14.00
N LEU A 208 1.43 -4.45 15.17
CA LEU A 208 0.57 -4.34 16.35
C LEU A 208 -0.62 -3.40 16.10
N ALA A 209 -0.41 -2.26 15.42
CA ALA A 209 -1.48 -1.33 15.08
C ALA A 209 -2.54 -1.99 14.20
N ASN A 210 -2.14 -2.75 13.17
CA ASN A 210 -3.07 -3.48 12.33
C ASN A 210 -3.84 -4.60 13.05
N GLN A 211 -3.20 -5.25 14.03
CA GLN A 211 -3.81 -6.35 14.79
C GLN A 211 -4.76 -5.88 15.89
N HIS A 212 -4.42 -4.79 16.56
CA HIS A 212 -5.05 -4.38 17.82
C HIS A 212 -5.74 -3.01 17.79
N CYS A 213 -5.81 -2.35 16.62
CA CYS A 213 -6.40 -1.00 16.52
C CYS A 213 -7.91 -0.96 16.84
N THR A 214 -8.61 -2.08 16.84
CA THR A 214 -10.02 -2.16 17.22
C THR A 214 -10.26 -1.98 18.71
N GLU A 215 -9.30 -2.40 19.54
CA GLU A 215 -9.40 -2.39 21.00
C GLU A 215 -8.52 -1.31 21.63
N HIS A 216 -7.41 -0.97 20.99
CA HIS A 216 -6.38 -0.08 21.52
C HIS A 216 -6.12 1.13 20.62
N HIS A 217 -6.68 2.28 20.99
CA HIS A 217 -6.66 3.51 20.19
C HIS A 217 -5.52 4.47 20.57
N HIS A 218 -4.70 4.14 21.58
CA HIS A 218 -3.65 5.00 22.11
C HIS A 218 -2.25 4.36 22.00
N ILE A 219 -1.23 5.20 21.98
CA ILE A 219 0.17 4.79 21.76
C ILE A 219 0.74 3.99 22.94
N ASP A 220 0.24 4.20 24.16
CA ASP A 220 0.67 3.55 25.39
C ASP A 220 0.70 2.03 25.29
N TYR A 221 -0.39 1.43 24.82
CA TYR A 221 -0.49 -0.01 24.59
C TYR A 221 0.64 -0.55 23.69
N TYR A 222 0.90 0.14 22.59
CA TYR A 222 1.91 -0.29 21.62
C TYR A 222 3.33 -0.11 22.15
N ALA A 223 3.57 0.96 22.90
CA ALA A 223 4.84 1.21 23.57
C ALA A 223 5.14 0.13 24.61
N GLU A 224 4.17 -0.23 25.44
CA GLU A 224 4.28 -1.31 26.41
C GLU A 224 4.59 -2.64 25.74
N ARG A 225 3.85 -3.03 24.70
CA ARG A 225 4.07 -4.27 23.94
C ARG A 225 5.44 -4.36 23.28
N LEU A 226 6.03 -3.22 22.93
CA LEU A 226 7.37 -3.13 22.35
C LEU A 226 8.47 -2.95 23.41
N CYS A 227 8.14 -2.89 24.70
CA CYS A 227 9.06 -2.60 25.82
C CYS A 227 9.79 -1.27 25.63
N LEU A 228 9.06 -0.23 25.17
CA LEU A 228 9.56 1.11 24.89
C LEU A 228 8.75 2.16 25.67
N THR A 229 9.32 3.35 25.82
CA THR A 229 8.54 4.52 26.25
C THR A 229 7.72 5.08 25.08
N GLU A 230 6.53 5.63 25.35
CA GLU A 230 5.70 6.29 24.34
C GLU A 230 6.47 7.37 23.56
N ARG A 231 7.28 8.16 24.27
CA ARG A 231 8.12 9.21 23.68
C ARG A 231 9.11 8.64 22.66
N TYR A 232 9.79 7.54 23.00
CA TYR A 232 10.76 6.92 22.11
C TYR A 232 10.06 6.27 20.90
N LEU A 233 8.98 5.53 21.13
CA LEU A 233 8.18 4.96 20.07
C LEU A 233 7.64 6.06 19.13
N GLY A 234 7.09 7.15 19.66
CA GLY A 234 6.62 8.29 18.89
C GLY A 234 7.72 8.93 18.04
N THR A 235 8.94 9.02 18.57
CA THR A 235 10.12 9.53 17.86
C THR A 235 10.50 8.59 16.70
N VAL A 236 10.62 7.30 16.97
CA VAL A 236 10.96 6.27 15.97
C VAL A 236 9.92 6.26 14.84
N VAL A 237 8.63 6.20 15.19
CA VAL A 237 7.55 6.21 14.20
C VAL A 237 7.61 7.47 13.34
N ARG A 238 7.78 8.64 13.94
CA ARG A 238 7.83 9.90 13.20
C ARG A 238 9.07 10.00 12.31
N GLN A 239 10.22 9.54 12.75
CA GLN A 239 11.44 9.50 11.95
C GLN A 239 11.32 8.53 10.79
N ALA A 240 10.79 7.33 11.04
CA ALA A 240 10.65 6.28 10.02
C ALA A 240 9.54 6.58 8.99
N SER A 241 8.48 7.33 9.36
CA SER A 241 7.29 7.49 8.52
C SER A 241 6.92 8.93 8.16
N GLY A 242 7.54 9.92 8.82
CA GLY A 242 7.19 11.33 8.66
C GLY A 242 5.87 11.75 9.33
N ILE A 243 5.08 10.80 9.87
CA ILE A 243 3.81 11.05 10.55
C ILE A 243 3.84 10.53 12.00
N THR A 244 2.89 10.97 12.81
CA THR A 244 2.85 10.55 14.22
C THR A 244 2.32 9.13 14.38
N ALA A 245 2.68 8.46 15.49
CA ALA A 245 2.13 7.14 15.83
C ALA A 245 0.60 7.19 15.95
N LYS A 246 0.05 8.29 16.47
CA LYS A 246 -1.39 8.47 16.53
C LYS A 246 -2.04 8.49 15.15
N GLU A 247 -1.46 9.19 14.18
CA GLU A 247 -1.98 9.16 12.80
C GLU A 247 -1.94 7.76 12.19
N TRP A 248 -0.92 6.95 12.50
CA TRP A 248 -0.86 5.57 12.07
C TRP A 248 -1.99 4.72 12.66
N ILE A 249 -2.21 4.84 13.97
CA ILE A 249 -3.30 4.15 14.67
C ILE A 249 -4.65 4.61 14.09
N ASP A 250 -4.87 5.92 13.95
CA ASP A 250 -6.09 6.49 13.38
C ASP A 250 -6.36 5.95 11.96
N ARG A 251 -5.33 5.82 11.13
CA ARG A 251 -5.46 5.23 9.77
C ARG A 251 -5.83 3.75 9.80
N ALA A 252 -5.22 2.96 10.69
CA ALA A 252 -5.55 1.55 10.86
C ALA A 252 -7.02 1.38 11.30
N ILE A 253 -7.47 2.17 12.29
CA ILE A 253 -8.86 2.19 12.77
C ILE A 253 -9.83 2.54 11.63
N VAL A 254 -9.57 3.62 10.90
CA VAL A 254 -10.44 4.06 9.79
C VAL A 254 -10.52 3.01 8.70
N MET A 255 -9.41 2.36 8.37
CA MET A 255 -9.41 1.29 7.38
C MET A 255 -10.28 0.12 7.83
N ARG A 256 -10.16 -0.29 9.09
CA ARG A 256 -11.00 -1.36 9.65
C ARG A 256 -12.47 -1.00 9.65
N ILE A 257 -12.81 0.22 10.07
CA ILE A 257 -14.19 0.74 10.02
C ILE A 257 -14.75 0.70 8.59
N LYS A 258 -13.97 1.15 7.60
CA LYS A 258 -14.39 1.12 6.19
C LYS A 258 -14.69 -0.30 5.72
N VAL A 259 -13.86 -1.28 6.10
CA VAL A 259 -14.09 -2.70 5.79
C VAL A 259 -15.41 -3.18 6.40
N GLU A 260 -15.64 -2.93 7.69
CA GLU A 260 -16.88 -3.35 8.36
C GLU A 260 -18.11 -2.68 7.74
N LEU A 261 -18.06 -1.38 7.41
CA LEU A 261 -19.15 -0.65 6.79
C LEU A 261 -19.49 -1.16 5.39
N ARG A 262 -18.51 -1.61 4.60
CA ARG A 262 -18.70 -2.05 3.21
C ARG A 262 -19.08 -3.51 3.06
N HIS A 263 -18.53 -4.36 3.91
CA HIS A 263 -18.57 -5.81 3.72
C HIS A 263 -19.46 -6.53 4.74
N THR A 264 -20.18 -5.77 5.60
CA THR A 264 -21.12 -6.36 6.54
C THR A 264 -22.46 -5.62 6.54
N ASP A 265 -23.52 -6.34 6.87
CA ASP A 265 -24.85 -5.74 7.06
C ASP A 265 -25.05 -5.16 8.48
N LYS A 266 -24.00 -5.19 9.32
CA LYS A 266 -24.06 -4.70 10.70
C LYS A 266 -24.55 -3.28 10.79
N PRO A 267 -25.44 -2.95 11.73
CA PRO A 267 -25.79 -1.57 12.03
C PRO A 267 -24.55 -0.74 12.44
N VAL A 268 -24.55 0.55 12.11
CA VAL A 268 -23.45 1.47 12.48
C VAL A 268 -23.19 1.48 14.00
N ALA A 269 -24.23 1.31 14.83
CA ALA A 269 -24.09 1.22 16.27
C ALA A 269 -23.31 -0.03 16.71
N GLN A 270 -23.60 -1.17 16.11
CA GLN A 270 -22.87 -2.42 16.39
C GLN A 270 -21.39 -2.31 15.98
N ILE A 271 -21.11 -1.74 14.80
CA ILE A 271 -19.71 -1.50 14.37
C ILE A 271 -18.99 -0.59 15.36
N SER A 272 -19.67 0.45 15.85
CA SER A 272 -19.12 1.35 16.89
C SER A 272 -18.68 0.59 18.15
N ASP A 273 -19.52 -0.32 18.63
CA ASP A 273 -19.25 -1.13 19.83
C ASP A 273 -18.09 -2.12 19.59
N GLU A 274 -18.11 -2.85 18.45
CA GLU A 274 -17.06 -3.79 18.08
C GLU A 274 -15.70 -3.12 17.84
N MET A 275 -15.71 -1.84 17.45
CA MET A 275 -14.51 -1.01 17.28
C MET A 275 -14.08 -0.30 18.56
N GLY A 276 -14.63 -0.66 19.73
CA GLY A 276 -14.23 -0.15 21.03
C GLY A 276 -14.54 1.34 21.27
N PHE A 277 -15.50 1.93 20.56
CA PHE A 277 -15.89 3.32 20.78
C PHE A 277 -16.90 3.46 21.93
N PRO A 278 -16.79 4.50 22.75
CA PRO A 278 -17.67 4.69 23.92
C PRO A 278 -19.15 4.87 23.55
N ASN A 279 -19.46 5.36 22.36
CA ASN A 279 -20.82 5.48 21.85
C ASN A 279 -20.81 5.81 20.33
N PRO A 280 -21.96 5.56 19.63
CA PRO A 280 -22.09 5.81 18.19
C PRO A 280 -21.91 7.27 17.77
N SER A 281 -22.20 8.23 18.66
CA SER A 281 -22.03 9.66 18.35
C SER A 281 -20.54 10.03 18.29
N PHE A 282 -19.73 9.52 19.22
CA PHE A 282 -18.27 9.72 19.20
C PHE A 282 -17.65 9.03 18.00
N PHE A 283 -18.04 7.79 17.72
CA PHE A 283 -17.63 7.05 16.53
C PHE A 283 -17.91 7.82 15.24
N SER A 284 -19.14 8.35 15.08
CA SER A 284 -19.52 9.10 13.89
C SER A 284 -18.72 10.39 13.71
N LYS A 285 -18.48 11.12 14.80
CA LYS A 285 -17.62 12.32 14.78
C LYS A 285 -16.17 11.99 14.44
N TYR A 286 -15.63 10.92 15.03
CA TYR A 286 -14.28 10.43 14.78
C TYR A 286 -14.10 10.07 13.30
N PHE A 287 -14.96 9.21 12.77
CA PHE A 287 -14.90 8.78 11.38
C PHE A 287 -15.08 9.95 10.41
N LYS A 288 -16.06 10.83 10.65
CA LYS A 288 -16.29 12.03 9.81
C LYS A 288 -15.09 12.98 9.82
N ARG A 289 -14.45 13.19 10.96
CA ARG A 289 -13.25 14.04 11.07
C ARG A 289 -12.12 13.52 10.19
N LEU A 290 -11.92 12.20 10.11
CA LEU A 290 -10.79 11.59 9.42
C LEU A 290 -11.08 11.27 7.94
N THR A 291 -12.36 11.13 7.55
CA THR A 291 -12.75 10.72 6.19
C THR A 291 -13.52 11.78 5.42
N GLY A 292 -14.00 12.83 6.11
CA GLY A 292 -14.89 13.84 5.54
C GLY A 292 -16.37 13.42 5.47
N MET A 293 -16.71 12.13 5.67
CA MET A 293 -18.05 11.56 5.52
C MET A 293 -18.53 10.92 6.82
N THR A 294 -19.86 10.87 7.03
CA THR A 294 -20.41 10.08 8.15
C THR A 294 -20.33 8.58 7.82
N PRO A 295 -20.28 7.68 8.84
CA PRO A 295 -20.32 6.23 8.62
C PRO A 295 -21.53 5.78 7.80
N ALA A 296 -22.71 6.33 8.08
CA ALA A 296 -23.94 6.01 7.34
C ALA A 296 -23.87 6.47 5.87
N ALA A 297 -23.35 7.67 5.60
CA ALA A 297 -23.13 8.14 4.24
C ALA A 297 -22.12 7.28 3.50
N PHE A 298 -21.04 6.86 4.18
CA PHE A 298 -20.03 5.96 3.59
C PHE A 298 -20.61 4.57 3.30
N LYS A 299 -21.40 4.00 4.21
CA LYS A 299 -22.05 2.69 4.00
C LYS A 299 -22.98 2.68 2.79
N ASN A 300 -23.70 3.81 2.55
CA ASN A 300 -24.66 3.96 1.45
C ASN A 300 -24.05 4.55 0.16
N SER A 301 -22.77 4.92 0.16
CA SER A 301 -22.09 5.36 -1.08
C SER A 301 -21.69 4.14 -1.90
N GLU A 302 -22.09 4.10 -3.17
CA GLU A 302 -21.65 3.09 -4.16
C GLU A 302 -20.13 3.13 -4.44
#